data_f9cb9317007ca3fc38ddd1fcbcef3561
#
_entry.id   f9cb9317007ca3fc38ddd1fcbcef3561
#
_cell.length_a   1.000
_cell.length_b   1.000
_cell.length_c   1.000
_cell.angle_alpha   90.00
_cell.angle_beta   90.00
_cell.angle_gamma   90.00
#
_symmetry.space_group_name_H-M   'P 1'
#
loop_
_entity.id
_entity.type
_entity.pdbx_description
1 polymer ?
#
loop_
_entity_poly.entity_id
_entity_poly.type
_entity_poly.pdbx_seq_one_letter_code
_entity_poly.pdbx_strand_id
1 'polypeptide(L)'
;MLRRRKTNHPSILEALYEAQKIAFSPFIFEACVAAKRMGLLAAIDKAEGGEKASEENLAKATNLTLYAVGALADALEAAGVLTREKDPDNKAGGDRLSLTKTGECLLYDAMTSVNLDFTADVCYAGLQKLSEAFRTGRPEGLKALMPEGNWETIYPALSSLPEPARTSWFAFDHYYSDRYFDALAEKIARTLAPARLFDVGGNTGKFARAMLAASETVKVALVDLPQQCRLAQENPALTPFADRFSTASVNWLEPEAMPVFSAAEVEAAGADVIWMSQFLECFPAEMAVSILKRCRKLLAPNGCFAVLECLVDGQPHRASNLSIAASSLYFTALANGNSRFYRRADLMAIFEAAGLAVAHEEENVGVSHTLFVLRPKKES
;
A
#
# COMPACT_ATOMS: atom_id res chain seq x y z
N MET A 1 -45.27 16.79 1.96
CA MET A 1 -44.58 16.77 0.66
C MET A 1 -43.25 16.01 0.81
N LEU A 2 -43.23 14.73 0.48
CA LEU A 2 -42.02 13.90 0.52
C LEU A 2 -41.14 14.27 -0.66
N ARG A 3 -39.97 14.86 -0.41
CA ARG A 3 -38.94 15.09 -1.43
C ARG A 3 -38.47 13.72 -1.96
N ARG A 4 -38.84 13.34 -3.18
CA ARG A 4 -38.26 12.24 -3.93
C ARG A 4 -36.74 12.53 -4.03
N ARG A 5 -35.90 11.76 -3.32
CA ARG A 5 -34.49 11.67 -3.65
C ARG A 5 -34.41 11.18 -5.09
N LYS A 6 -33.89 12.01 -5.99
CA LYS A 6 -33.45 11.56 -7.32
C LYS A 6 -32.29 10.59 -7.07
N THR A 7 -32.56 9.30 -7.07
CA THR A 7 -31.52 8.28 -7.18
C THR A 7 -31.02 8.39 -8.63
N ASN A 8 -29.83 8.94 -8.81
CA ASN A 8 -29.11 8.87 -10.09
C ASN A 8 -28.68 7.40 -10.30
N HIS A 9 -29.63 6.57 -10.71
CA HIS A 9 -29.28 5.26 -11.22
C HIS A 9 -28.73 5.45 -12.64
N PRO A 10 -27.60 4.82 -12.98
CA PRO A 10 -27.09 4.84 -14.34
C PRO A 10 -28.13 4.25 -15.29
N SER A 11 -28.14 4.68 -16.54
CA SER A 11 -28.96 4.06 -17.57
C SER A 11 -28.56 2.58 -17.74
N ILE A 12 -29.45 1.76 -18.28
CA ILE A 12 -29.13 0.33 -18.52
C ILE A 12 -27.91 0.18 -19.43
N LEU A 13 -27.70 1.08 -20.38
CA LEU A 13 -26.55 1.05 -21.29
C LEU A 13 -25.24 1.41 -20.55
N GLU A 14 -25.27 2.40 -19.66
CA GLU A 14 -24.13 2.72 -18.80
C GLU A 14 -23.80 1.57 -17.85
N ALA A 15 -24.82 0.96 -17.22
CA ALA A 15 -24.63 -0.19 -16.36
C ALA A 15 -24.04 -1.40 -17.12
N LEU A 16 -24.49 -1.67 -18.35
CA LEU A 16 -23.93 -2.70 -19.21
C LEU A 16 -22.48 -2.39 -19.58
N TYR A 17 -22.15 -1.16 -19.91
CA TYR A 17 -20.77 -0.75 -20.21
C TYR A 17 -19.85 -0.98 -19.02
N GLU A 18 -20.23 -0.53 -17.82
CA GLU A 18 -19.44 -0.77 -16.61
C GLU A 18 -19.29 -2.27 -16.28
N ALA A 19 -20.35 -3.06 -16.51
CA ALA A 19 -20.28 -4.52 -16.35
C ALA A 19 -19.29 -5.17 -17.32
N GLN A 20 -19.26 -4.73 -18.61
CA GLN A 20 -18.26 -5.21 -19.57
C GLN A 20 -16.84 -4.79 -19.19
N LYS A 21 -16.63 -3.58 -18.68
CA LYS A 21 -15.32 -3.16 -18.18
C LYS A 21 -14.82 -4.07 -17.05
N ILE A 22 -15.70 -4.49 -16.14
CA ILE A 22 -15.36 -5.44 -15.08
C ILE A 22 -15.04 -6.82 -15.67
N ALA A 23 -15.90 -7.32 -16.58
CA ALA A 23 -15.72 -8.65 -17.18
C ALA A 23 -14.43 -8.78 -17.99
N PHE A 24 -14.03 -7.72 -18.69
CA PHE A 24 -12.81 -7.65 -19.49
C PHE A 24 -11.64 -6.94 -18.80
N SER A 25 -11.78 -6.61 -17.51
CA SER A 25 -10.69 -5.92 -16.76
C SER A 25 -9.34 -6.63 -16.84
N PRO A 26 -9.21 -7.96 -16.83
CA PRO A 26 -7.91 -8.62 -16.99
C PRO A 26 -7.24 -8.30 -18.34
N PHE A 27 -8.00 -8.24 -19.42
CA PHE A 27 -7.48 -7.90 -20.76
C PHE A 27 -7.05 -6.44 -20.83
N ILE A 28 -7.89 -5.53 -20.33
CA ILE A 28 -7.59 -4.09 -20.29
C ILE A 28 -6.37 -3.81 -19.44
N PHE A 29 -6.28 -4.44 -18.27
CA PHE A 29 -5.14 -4.32 -17.37
C PHE A 29 -3.85 -4.74 -18.05
N GLU A 30 -3.80 -5.93 -18.64
CA GLU A 30 -2.61 -6.43 -19.33
C GLU A 30 -2.25 -5.60 -20.57
N ALA A 31 -3.24 -5.07 -21.30
CA ALA A 31 -2.97 -4.16 -22.40
C ALA A 31 -2.31 -2.85 -21.93
N CYS A 32 -2.74 -2.31 -20.79
CA CYS A 32 -2.11 -1.13 -20.18
C CYS A 32 -0.68 -1.41 -19.70
N VAL A 33 -0.46 -2.54 -19.03
CA VAL A 33 0.87 -2.98 -18.57
C VAL A 33 1.80 -3.16 -19.78
N ALA A 34 1.36 -3.89 -20.80
CA ALA A 34 2.12 -4.13 -22.03
C ALA A 34 2.47 -2.82 -22.74
N ALA A 35 1.48 -1.97 -22.98
CA ALA A 35 1.71 -0.69 -23.67
C ALA A 35 2.68 0.24 -22.92
N LYS A 36 2.57 0.28 -21.58
CA LYS A 36 3.50 1.04 -20.75
C LYS A 36 4.91 0.48 -20.81
N ARG A 37 5.08 -0.82 -20.56
CA ARG A 37 6.40 -1.48 -20.49
C ARG A 37 7.11 -1.57 -21.84
N MET A 38 6.37 -1.70 -22.93
CA MET A 38 6.92 -1.66 -24.29
C MET A 38 7.13 -0.23 -24.81
N GLY A 39 6.84 0.80 -24.02
CA GLY A 39 7.10 2.19 -24.37
C GLY A 39 6.08 2.82 -25.34
N LEU A 40 4.95 2.14 -25.63
CA LEU A 40 3.94 2.65 -26.56
C LEU A 40 3.26 3.91 -26.01
N LEU A 41 2.88 3.96 -24.73
CA LEU A 41 2.28 5.16 -24.12
C LEU A 41 3.25 6.36 -24.21
N ALA A 42 4.53 6.16 -23.91
CA ALA A 42 5.54 7.20 -23.98
C ALA A 42 5.83 7.65 -25.43
N ALA A 43 5.70 6.74 -26.41
CA ALA A 43 5.85 7.08 -27.81
C ALA A 43 4.67 7.91 -28.34
N ILE A 44 3.43 7.58 -27.93
CA ILE A 44 2.23 8.35 -28.25
C ILE A 44 2.34 9.76 -27.68
N ASP A 45 2.71 9.90 -26.40
CA ASP A 45 2.88 11.17 -25.73
C ASP A 45 3.90 12.07 -26.44
N LYS A 46 5.07 11.53 -26.78
CA LYS A 46 6.13 12.26 -27.51
C LYS A 46 5.72 12.65 -28.94
N ALA A 47 4.75 11.96 -29.51
CA ALA A 47 4.26 12.21 -30.85
C ALA A 47 3.08 13.18 -30.89
N GLU A 48 2.53 13.58 -29.74
CA GLU A 48 1.40 14.51 -29.68
C GLU A 48 1.64 15.79 -30.49
N GLY A 49 0.70 16.07 -31.42
CA GLY A 49 0.72 17.24 -32.26
C GLY A 49 1.40 17.08 -33.63
N GLY A 50 1.83 15.86 -34.04
CA GLY A 50 2.49 15.69 -35.35
C GLY A 50 2.13 14.37 -36.07
N GLU A 51 2.60 14.24 -37.35
CA GLU A 51 2.49 13.03 -38.18
C GLU A 51 3.08 11.77 -37.52
N LYS A 52 3.85 11.94 -36.44
CA LYS A 52 4.54 10.87 -35.71
C LYS A 52 3.61 9.98 -34.90
N ALA A 53 2.35 10.38 -34.69
CA ALA A 53 1.37 9.65 -33.88
C ALA A 53 0.58 8.58 -34.69
N SER A 54 0.94 8.30 -35.94
CA SER A 54 0.35 7.20 -36.71
C SER A 54 0.84 5.83 -36.22
N GLU A 55 0.03 4.79 -36.37
CA GLU A 55 0.38 3.43 -35.95
C GLU A 55 1.70 2.95 -36.59
N GLU A 56 1.96 3.28 -37.86
CA GLU A 56 3.20 2.90 -38.55
C GLU A 56 4.43 3.57 -37.94
N ASN A 57 4.32 4.85 -37.57
CA ASN A 57 5.42 5.58 -36.94
C ASN A 57 5.65 5.14 -35.51
N LEU A 58 4.58 4.86 -34.76
CA LEU A 58 4.66 4.32 -33.42
C LEU A 58 5.26 2.90 -33.42
N ALA A 59 4.90 2.06 -34.40
CA ALA A 59 5.49 0.74 -34.56
C ALA A 59 7.02 0.82 -34.77
N LYS A 60 7.48 1.75 -35.61
CA LYS A 60 8.92 2.00 -35.79
C LYS A 60 9.59 2.54 -34.53
N ALA A 61 8.95 3.49 -33.84
CA ALA A 61 9.50 4.14 -32.66
C ALA A 61 9.64 3.18 -31.46
N THR A 62 8.76 2.18 -31.38
CA THR A 62 8.74 1.20 -30.28
C THR A 62 9.36 -0.14 -30.63
N ASN A 63 9.75 -0.34 -31.90
CA ASN A 63 10.18 -1.64 -32.45
C ASN A 63 9.12 -2.73 -32.29
N LEU A 64 7.84 -2.37 -32.37
CA LEU A 64 6.71 -3.27 -32.37
C LEU A 64 6.22 -3.53 -33.80
N THR A 65 5.47 -4.62 -34.00
CA THR A 65 4.79 -4.81 -35.27
C THR A 65 3.59 -3.86 -35.39
N LEU A 66 3.22 -3.51 -36.61
CA LEU A 66 2.01 -2.72 -36.86
C LEU A 66 0.75 -3.38 -36.27
N TYR A 67 0.67 -4.71 -36.37
CA TYR A 67 -0.40 -5.50 -35.72
C TYR A 67 -0.45 -5.28 -34.19
N ALA A 68 0.69 -5.31 -33.52
CA ALA A 68 0.75 -5.16 -32.07
C ALA A 68 0.30 -3.74 -31.64
N VAL A 69 0.74 -2.72 -32.37
CA VAL A 69 0.31 -1.33 -32.11
C VAL A 69 -1.19 -1.17 -32.33
N GLY A 70 -1.72 -1.66 -33.46
CA GLY A 70 -3.16 -1.58 -33.76
C GLY A 70 -4.02 -2.33 -32.72
N ALA A 71 -3.64 -3.57 -32.37
CA ALA A 71 -4.39 -4.36 -31.38
C ALA A 71 -4.38 -3.73 -29.98
N LEU A 72 -3.25 -3.17 -29.55
CA LEU A 72 -3.16 -2.42 -28.29
C LEU A 72 -3.96 -1.12 -28.36
N ALA A 73 -3.87 -0.38 -29.47
CA ALA A 73 -4.59 0.87 -29.67
C ALA A 73 -6.11 0.65 -29.58
N ASP A 74 -6.65 -0.39 -30.22
CA ASP A 74 -8.08 -0.72 -30.15
C ASP A 74 -8.55 -1.00 -28.71
N ALA A 75 -7.77 -1.79 -27.95
CA ALA A 75 -8.10 -2.11 -26.57
C ALA A 75 -8.01 -0.89 -25.65
N LEU A 76 -6.97 -0.08 -25.81
CA LEU A 76 -6.73 1.12 -25.01
C LEU A 76 -7.73 2.24 -25.31
N GLU A 77 -8.16 2.38 -26.58
CA GLU A 77 -9.23 3.30 -26.96
C GLU A 77 -10.56 2.89 -26.34
N ALA A 78 -10.94 1.61 -26.44
CA ALA A 78 -12.15 1.07 -25.82
C ALA A 78 -12.15 1.24 -24.28
N ALA A 79 -10.97 1.21 -23.66
CA ALA A 79 -10.77 1.45 -22.23
C ALA A 79 -10.76 2.95 -21.86
N GLY A 80 -10.73 3.87 -22.84
CA GLY A 80 -10.65 5.30 -22.61
C GLY A 80 -9.25 5.79 -22.19
N VAL A 81 -8.21 5.03 -22.52
CA VAL A 81 -6.80 5.37 -22.23
C VAL A 81 -6.23 6.28 -23.34
N LEU A 82 -6.64 6.08 -24.55
CA LEU A 82 -6.28 6.90 -25.69
C LEU A 82 -7.50 7.26 -26.55
N THR A 83 -7.31 8.21 -27.46
CA THR A 83 -8.25 8.58 -28.52
C THR A 83 -7.60 8.38 -29.88
N ARG A 84 -8.44 8.14 -30.89
CA ARG A 84 -8.06 7.98 -32.27
C ARG A 84 -8.76 9.08 -33.08
N GLU A 85 -7.97 9.92 -33.75
CA GLU A 85 -8.46 10.98 -34.61
C GLU A 85 -8.06 10.69 -36.06
N LYS A 86 -9.01 10.87 -36.98
CA LYS A 86 -8.72 10.76 -38.40
C LYS A 86 -7.76 11.85 -38.83
N ASP A 87 -6.68 11.49 -39.49
CA ASP A 87 -5.77 12.45 -40.08
C ASP A 87 -6.35 12.95 -41.42
N PRO A 88 -6.86 14.18 -41.50
CA PRO A 88 -7.44 14.73 -42.74
C PRO A 88 -6.45 14.84 -43.87
N ASP A 89 -5.16 14.94 -43.58
CA ASP A 89 -4.08 15.12 -44.57
C ASP A 89 -3.45 13.78 -44.99
N ASN A 90 -3.74 12.69 -44.27
CA ASN A 90 -3.22 11.35 -44.55
C ASN A 90 -4.13 10.61 -45.52
N LYS A 91 -3.89 10.81 -46.83
CA LYS A 91 -4.59 10.10 -47.93
C LYS A 91 -4.40 8.55 -47.90
N ALA A 92 -3.43 8.08 -47.13
CA ALA A 92 -3.15 6.65 -46.96
C ALA A 92 -3.91 6.01 -45.77
N GLY A 93 -4.68 6.78 -44.99
CA GLY A 93 -5.64 6.25 -44.03
C GLY A 93 -5.09 5.96 -42.62
N GLY A 94 -4.00 6.54 -42.20
CA GLY A 94 -3.48 6.36 -40.81
C GLY A 94 -4.14 7.34 -39.84
N ASP A 95 -4.80 6.83 -38.82
CA ASP A 95 -5.35 7.63 -37.73
C ASP A 95 -4.24 8.06 -36.77
N ARG A 96 -4.41 9.21 -36.09
CA ARG A 96 -3.50 9.72 -35.05
C ARG A 96 -3.97 9.29 -33.68
N LEU A 97 -3.06 8.73 -32.88
CA LEU A 97 -3.30 8.32 -31.51
C LEU A 97 -2.85 9.43 -30.53
N SER A 98 -3.67 9.73 -29.55
CA SER A 98 -3.38 10.68 -28.47
C SER A 98 -3.77 10.11 -27.12
N LEU A 99 -2.99 10.40 -26.06
CA LEU A 99 -3.37 10.00 -24.71
C LEU A 99 -4.57 10.81 -24.21
N THR A 100 -5.48 10.15 -23.52
CA THR A 100 -6.46 10.83 -22.68
C THR A 100 -5.83 11.20 -21.33
N LYS A 101 -6.56 11.91 -20.48
CA LYS A 101 -6.12 12.14 -19.08
C LYS A 101 -5.91 10.83 -18.31
N THR A 102 -6.66 9.78 -18.63
CA THR A 102 -6.42 8.43 -18.07
C THR A 102 -5.08 7.86 -18.54
N GLY A 103 -4.76 8.01 -19.82
CA GLY A 103 -3.47 7.61 -20.39
C GLY A 103 -2.29 8.38 -19.79
N GLU A 104 -2.43 9.70 -19.63
CA GLU A 104 -1.43 10.53 -18.94
C GLU A 104 -1.21 10.07 -17.48
N CYS A 105 -2.28 9.75 -16.75
CA CYS A 105 -2.17 9.21 -15.38
C CYS A 105 -1.44 7.85 -15.36
N LEU A 106 -1.72 6.94 -16.30
CA LEU A 106 -1.00 5.66 -16.40
C LEU A 106 0.49 5.85 -16.69
N LEU A 107 0.86 6.92 -17.38
CA LEU A 107 2.24 7.21 -17.76
C LEU A 107 2.99 7.99 -16.67
N TYR A 108 2.38 9.00 -16.06
CA TYR A 108 3.06 10.00 -15.24
C TYR A 108 2.69 10.01 -13.77
N ASP A 109 1.48 9.50 -13.39
CA ASP A 109 1.11 9.53 -11.98
C ASP A 109 1.84 8.44 -11.21
N ALA A 110 2.64 8.86 -10.23
CA ALA A 110 3.48 7.95 -9.46
C ALA A 110 2.67 6.91 -8.65
N MET A 111 1.50 7.30 -8.11
CA MET A 111 0.63 6.37 -7.39
C MET A 111 0.08 5.30 -8.33
N THR A 112 -0.43 5.72 -9.49
CA THR A 112 -0.94 4.79 -10.51
C THR A 112 0.15 3.85 -11.00
N SER A 113 1.38 4.35 -11.17
CA SER A 113 2.53 3.54 -11.58
C SER A 113 2.84 2.44 -10.58
N VAL A 114 3.00 2.77 -9.30
CA VAL A 114 3.32 1.76 -8.28
C VAL A 114 2.18 0.76 -8.07
N ASN A 115 0.93 1.22 -8.18
CA ASN A 115 -0.25 0.34 -8.09
C ASN A 115 -0.31 -0.64 -9.26
N LEU A 116 0.01 -0.16 -10.48
CA LEU A 116 0.01 -0.98 -11.69
C LEU A 116 1.10 -2.07 -11.59
N ASP A 117 2.34 -1.67 -11.24
CA ASP A 117 3.47 -2.58 -11.15
C ASP A 117 3.28 -3.59 -10.00
N PHE A 118 2.83 -3.15 -8.83
CA PHE A 118 2.48 -4.05 -7.71
C PHE A 118 1.40 -5.06 -8.10
N THR A 119 0.36 -4.60 -8.78
CA THR A 119 -0.71 -5.51 -9.23
C THR A 119 -0.17 -6.52 -10.23
N ALA A 120 0.60 -6.08 -11.24
CA ALA A 120 1.13 -6.94 -12.31
C ALA A 120 2.14 -7.96 -11.78
N ASP A 121 3.12 -7.51 -10.99
CA ASP A 121 4.28 -8.32 -10.64
C ASP A 121 4.08 -9.15 -9.37
N VAL A 122 3.24 -8.66 -8.44
CA VAL A 122 3.03 -9.31 -7.14
C VAL A 122 1.70 -10.03 -7.09
N CYS A 123 0.61 -9.35 -7.49
CA CYS A 123 -0.74 -9.82 -7.14
C CYS A 123 -1.39 -10.67 -8.23
N TYR A 124 -1.21 -10.34 -9.51
CA TYR A 124 -2.05 -10.79 -10.61
C TYR A 124 -2.23 -12.31 -10.69
N ALA A 125 -1.14 -13.05 -10.67
CA ALA A 125 -1.19 -14.52 -10.72
C ALA A 125 -1.86 -15.11 -9.47
N GLY A 126 -1.59 -14.55 -8.30
CA GLY A 126 -2.13 -15.04 -7.01
C GLY A 126 -3.61 -14.73 -6.80
N LEU A 127 -4.13 -13.64 -7.40
CA LEU A 127 -5.54 -13.26 -7.29
C LEU A 127 -6.50 -14.32 -7.88
N GLN A 128 -6.05 -15.17 -8.78
CA GLN A 128 -6.83 -16.30 -9.28
C GLN A 128 -7.21 -17.29 -8.18
N LYS A 129 -6.48 -17.29 -7.05
CA LYS A 129 -6.73 -18.13 -5.87
C LYS A 129 -7.58 -17.44 -4.79
N LEU A 130 -8.10 -16.24 -5.04
CA LEU A 130 -8.82 -15.46 -4.04
C LEU A 130 -10.02 -16.22 -3.45
N SER A 131 -10.81 -16.92 -4.28
CA SER A 131 -11.95 -17.72 -3.80
C SER A 131 -11.53 -18.88 -2.89
N GLU A 132 -10.36 -19.46 -3.14
CA GLU A 132 -9.79 -20.52 -2.32
C GLU A 132 -9.27 -19.93 -0.99
N ALA A 133 -8.56 -18.83 -1.05
CA ALA A 133 -8.06 -18.12 0.12
C ALA A 133 -9.19 -17.73 1.09
N PHE A 134 -10.32 -17.22 0.59
CA PHE A 134 -11.49 -16.95 1.41
C PHE A 134 -12.09 -18.18 2.11
N ARG A 135 -11.99 -19.37 1.50
CA ARG A 135 -12.51 -20.60 2.12
C ARG A 135 -11.58 -21.20 3.15
N THR A 136 -10.26 -21.07 2.93
CA THR A 136 -9.23 -21.69 3.78
C THR A 136 -8.72 -20.76 4.87
N GLY A 137 -8.89 -19.46 4.72
CA GLY A 137 -8.24 -18.44 5.57
C GLY A 137 -6.72 -18.40 5.42
N ARG A 138 -6.19 -18.90 4.29
CA ARG A 138 -4.75 -18.96 3.96
C ARG A 138 -4.46 -18.18 2.69
N PRO A 139 -3.22 -17.65 2.52
CA PRO A 139 -2.83 -16.91 1.33
C PRO A 139 -2.53 -17.87 0.16
N GLU A 140 -3.55 -18.54 -0.37
CA GLU A 140 -3.42 -19.60 -1.38
C GLU A 140 -2.78 -19.11 -2.69
N GLY A 141 -2.83 -17.78 -2.93
CA GLY A 141 -2.16 -17.15 -4.06
C GLY A 141 -0.64 -16.98 -3.90
N LEU A 142 -0.12 -17.10 -2.67
CA LEU A 142 1.32 -16.93 -2.41
C LEU A 142 2.18 -17.95 -3.18
N LYS A 143 1.69 -19.17 -3.37
CA LYS A 143 2.36 -20.20 -4.17
C LYS A 143 2.50 -19.85 -5.66
N ALA A 144 1.61 -19.00 -6.19
CA ALA A 144 1.76 -18.54 -7.57
C ALA A 144 2.92 -17.55 -7.71
N LEU A 145 3.20 -16.77 -6.66
CA LEU A 145 4.34 -15.85 -6.60
C LEU A 145 5.66 -16.56 -6.23
N MET A 146 5.58 -17.53 -5.30
CA MET A 146 6.74 -18.24 -4.76
C MET A 146 6.50 -19.77 -4.77
N PRO A 147 6.59 -20.44 -5.93
CA PRO A 147 6.23 -21.85 -6.08
C PRO A 147 7.06 -22.81 -5.22
N GLU A 148 8.31 -22.49 -4.99
CA GLU A 148 9.28 -23.35 -4.26
C GLU A 148 9.27 -23.09 -2.75
N GLY A 149 8.56 -22.06 -2.29
CA GLY A 149 8.51 -21.69 -0.88
C GLY A 149 7.38 -22.43 -0.12
N ASN A 150 7.63 -22.76 1.13
CA ASN A 150 6.60 -23.22 2.06
C ASN A 150 6.35 -22.15 3.12
N TRP A 151 5.81 -21.03 2.69
CA TRP A 151 5.56 -19.87 3.54
C TRP A 151 4.10 -19.85 4.00
N GLU A 152 3.87 -19.70 5.30
CA GLU A 152 2.52 -19.52 5.85
C GLU A 152 1.98 -18.11 5.57
N THR A 153 2.87 -17.13 5.49
CA THR A 153 2.57 -15.74 5.15
C THR A 153 3.70 -15.15 4.30
N ILE A 154 3.45 -14.03 3.61
CA ILE A 154 4.47 -13.38 2.79
C ILE A 154 5.56 -12.70 3.63
N TYR A 155 5.28 -12.30 4.87
CA TYR A 155 6.15 -11.41 5.65
C TYR A 155 7.56 -11.96 5.88
N PRO A 156 7.77 -13.23 6.27
CA PRO A 156 9.11 -13.79 6.37
C PRO A 156 9.81 -13.95 5.03
N ALA A 157 9.06 -13.93 3.92
CA ALA A 157 9.57 -14.18 2.57
C ALA A 157 9.92 -12.91 1.80
N LEU A 158 9.61 -11.72 2.31
CA LEU A 158 9.74 -10.44 1.59
C LEU A 158 11.13 -10.21 0.98
N SER A 159 12.19 -10.54 1.74
CA SER A 159 13.57 -10.42 1.25
C SER A 159 13.94 -11.44 0.17
N SER A 160 13.15 -12.51 0.04
CA SER A 160 13.36 -13.62 -0.91
C SER A 160 12.43 -13.56 -2.12
N LEU A 161 11.61 -12.51 -2.24
CA LEU A 161 10.73 -12.32 -3.40
C LEU A 161 11.57 -12.30 -4.69
N PRO A 162 11.11 -12.97 -5.76
CA PRO A 162 11.77 -12.91 -7.07
C PRO A 162 11.60 -11.53 -7.70
N GLU A 163 12.53 -11.14 -8.58
CA GLU A 163 12.35 -9.96 -9.43
C GLU A 163 11.38 -10.30 -10.58
N PRO A 164 10.52 -9.36 -11.03
CA PRO A 164 10.42 -7.96 -10.58
C PRO A 164 9.55 -7.76 -9.34
N ALA A 165 8.93 -8.80 -8.79
CA ALA A 165 7.97 -8.71 -7.69
C ALA A 165 8.56 -8.04 -6.44
N ARG A 166 9.84 -8.31 -6.13
CA ARG A 166 10.52 -7.68 -4.99
C ARG A 166 10.58 -6.17 -5.17
N THR A 167 11.05 -5.70 -6.31
CA THR A 167 11.14 -4.27 -6.61
C THR A 167 9.77 -3.60 -6.55
N SER A 168 8.74 -4.21 -7.15
CA SER A 168 7.38 -3.66 -7.20
C SER A 168 6.69 -3.66 -5.84
N TRP A 169 6.93 -4.69 -5.01
CA TRP A 169 6.40 -4.75 -3.65
C TRP A 169 6.96 -3.62 -2.78
N PHE A 170 8.29 -3.45 -2.77
CA PHE A 170 8.92 -2.40 -1.98
C PHE A 170 8.59 -1.00 -2.52
N ALA A 171 8.46 -0.82 -3.83
CA ALA A 171 8.05 0.46 -4.40
C ALA A 171 6.63 0.85 -3.96
N PHE A 172 5.71 -0.12 -3.89
CA PHE A 172 4.35 0.09 -3.41
C PHE A 172 4.34 0.44 -1.92
N ASP A 173 4.98 -0.36 -1.07
CA ASP A 173 5.07 -0.15 0.37
C ASP A 173 5.64 1.24 0.69
N HIS A 174 6.78 1.58 0.09
CA HIS A 174 7.45 2.85 0.30
C HIS A 174 6.68 4.07 -0.23
N TYR A 175 5.90 3.91 -1.31
CA TYR A 175 5.10 5.00 -1.82
C TYR A 175 4.05 5.44 -0.82
N TYR A 176 3.41 4.50 -0.14
CA TYR A 176 2.33 4.80 0.79
C TYR A 176 2.82 5.16 2.19
N SER A 177 4.00 4.69 2.64
CA SER A 177 4.50 4.91 3.99
C SER A 177 5.53 6.04 4.08
N ASP A 178 6.66 5.92 3.38
CA ASP A 178 7.88 6.70 3.66
C ASP A 178 7.78 8.19 3.39
N ARG A 179 6.99 8.59 2.41
CA ARG A 179 6.91 9.98 1.94
C ARG A 179 6.48 10.97 3.02
N TYR A 180 5.84 10.49 4.06
CA TYR A 180 5.29 11.32 5.13
C TYR A 180 5.99 11.13 6.46
N PHE A 181 6.94 10.20 6.55
CA PHE A 181 7.60 9.86 7.81
C PHE A 181 8.37 11.03 8.40
N ASP A 182 9.08 11.81 7.62
CA ASP A 182 9.81 12.98 8.13
C ASP A 182 8.84 14.01 8.75
N ALA A 183 7.76 14.37 8.06
CA ALA A 183 6.75 15.30 8.57
C ALA A 183 5.99 14.75 9.80
N LEU A 184 5.70 13.44 9.80
CA LEU A 184 5.05 12.78 10.94
C LEU A 184 5.98 12.69 12.16
N ALA A 185 7.24 12.40 11.94
CA ALA A 185 8.24 12.35 13.01
C ALA A 185 8.42 13.74 13.66
N GLU A 186 8.53 14.81 12.86
CA GLU A 186 8.56 16.19 13.36
C GLU A 186 7.30 16.54 14.16
N LYS A 187 6.13 16.11 13.66
CA LYS A 187 4.86 16.32 14.35
C LYS A 187 4.83 15.60 15.69
N ILE A 188 5.19 14.31 15.73
CA ILE A 188 5.23 13.50 16.95
C ILE A 188 6.26 14.07 17.94
N ALA A 189 7.45 14.46 17.47
CA ALA A 189 8.46 15.09 18.30
C ALA A 189 7.95 16.37 18.97
N ARG A 190 7.17 17.18 18.24
CA ARG A 190 6.63 18.44 18.76
C ARG A 190 5.40 18.25 19.65
N THR A 191 4.48 17.33 19.32
CA THR A 191 3.17 17.23 19.98
C THR A 191 3.12 16.22 21.10
N LEU A 192 3.86 15.12 20.98
CA LEU A 192 3.94 14.05 21.98
C LEU A 192 5.27 14.08 22.75
N ALA A 193 6.31 14.66 22.15
CA ALA A 193 7.65 14.86 22.73
C ALA A 193 8.19 13.62 23.49
N PRO A 194 8.22 12.42 22.88
CA PRO A 194 8.64 11.21 23.58
C PRO A 194 10.13 11.25 23.91
N ALA A 195 10.50 10.82 25.12
CA ALA A 195 11.89 10.47 25.42
C ALA A 195 12.24 9.07 24.87
N ARG A 196 11.25 8.17 24.80
CA ARG A 196 11.38 6.81 24.27
C ARG A 196 10.21 6.48 23.35
N LEU A 197 10.53 6.02 22.13
CA LEU A 197 9.54 5.57 21.15
C LEU A 197 9.84 4.13 20.75
N PHE A 198 8.81 3.28 20.74
CA PHE A 198 8.89 1.93 20.17
C PHE A 198 8.21 1.93 18.80
N ASP A 199 8.98 1.60 17.74
CA ASP A 199 8.55 1.54 16.35
C ASP A 199 8.16 0.09 16.04
N VAL A 200 6.87 -0.24 16.22
CA VAL A 200 6.34 -1.60 16.08
C VAL A 200 5.96 -1.85 14.63
N GLY A 201 6.56 -2.89 14.02
CA GLY A 201 6.48 -3.14 12.58
C GLY A 201 7.37 -2.19 11.78
N GLY A 202 8.48 -1.73 12.38
CA GLY A 202 9.35 -0.70 11.80
C GLY A 202 10.16 -1.12 10.57
N ASN A 203 10.06 -2.40 10.14
CA ASN A 203 10.69 -2.96 8.94
C ASN A 203 12.20 -2.64 8.88
N THR A 204 12.64 -1.86 7.90
CA THR A 204 14.06 -1.45 7.72
C THR A 204 14.46 -0.21 8.53
N GLY A 205 13.59 0.29 9.42
CA GLY A 205 13.87 1.41 10.33
C GLY A 205 13.72 2.79 9.71
N LYS A 206 12.94 2.96 8.67
CA LYS A 206 12.76 4.27 8.01
C LYS A 206 12.07 5.29 8.89
N PHE A 207 11.00 4.90 9.62
CA PHE A 207 10.37 5.81 10.57
C PHE A 207 11.27 6.05 11.78
N ALA A 208 11.96 5.00 12.29
CA ALA A 208 12.94 5.15 13.36
C ALA A 208 14.01 6.20 13.00
N ARG A 209 14.56 6.16 11.77
CA ARG A 209 15.50 7.17 11.28
C ARG A 209 14.89 8.57 11.26
N ALA A 210 13.68 8.71 10.74
CA ALA A 210 13.00 10.00 10.68
C ALA A 210 12.80 10.58 12.10
N MET A 211 12.37 9.75 13.05
CA MET A 211 12.15 10.16 14.43
C MET A 211 13.45 10.56 15.15
N LEU A 212 14.54 9.81 14.95
CA LEU A 212 15.87 10.11 15.49
C LEU A 212 16.46 11.39 14.92
N ALA A 213 16.15 11.71 13.65
CA ALA A 213 16.54 12.96 13.01
C ALA A 213 15.70 14.15 13.50
N ALA A 214 14.42 13.95 13.77
CA ALA A 214 13.49 14.99 14.23
C ALA A 214 13.68 15.39 15.69
N SER A 215 14.38 14.58 16.50
CA SER A 215 14.63 14.87 17.93
C SER A 215 16.04 14.44 18.32
N GLU A 216 16.78 15.33 18.97
CA GLU A 216 18.13 15.05 19.46
C GLU A 216 18.16 14.14 20.69
N THR A 217 17.06 14.02 21.42
CA THR A 217 16.99 13.34 22.72
C THR A 217 16.22 12.02 22.72
N VAL A 218 15.34 11.80 21.71
CA VAL A 218 14.54 10.59 21.65
C VAL A 218 15.42 9.35 21.48
N LYS A 219 15.09 8.29 22.23
CA LYS A 219 15.61 6.94 22.01
C LYS A 219 14.53 6.12 21.29
N VAL A 220 14.91 5.40 20.25
CA VAL A 220 13.99 4.59 19.45
C VAL A 220 14.39 3.12 19.55
N ALA A 221 13.41 2.25 19.87
CA ALA A 221 13.55 0.81 19.76
C ALA A 221 12.63 0.31 18.62
N LEU A 222 13.22 -0.25 17.57
CA LEU A 222 12.47 -0.92 16.50
C LEU A 222 12.06 -2.31 16.97
N VAL A 223 10.77 -2.62 16.85
CA VAL A 223 10.17 -3.88 17.33
C VAL A 223 9.60 -4.64 16.15
N ASP A 224 10.28 -5.70 15.70
CA ASP A 224 9.90 -6.44 14.50
C ASP A 224 10.40 -7.90 14.55
N LEU A 225 10.17 -8.66 13.47
CA LEU A 225 10.74 -9.99 13.27
C LEU A 225 12.28 -9.96 13.36
N PRO A 226 12.93 -11.03 13.84
CA PRO A 226 14.39 -11.06 14.02
C PRO A 226 15.19 -10.69 12.77
N GLN A 227 14.69 -11.06 11.58
CA GLN A 227 15.35 -10.71 10.31
C GLN A 227 15.24 -9.21 9.98
N GLN A 228 14.09 -8.59 10.28
CA GLN A 228 13.89 -7.15 10.05
C GLN A 228 14.74 -6.34 11.04
N CYS A 229 14.82 -6.79 12.30
CA CYS A 229 15.73 -6.19 13.29
C CYS A 229 17.18 -6.18 12.79
N ARG A 230 17.65 -7.29 12.19
CA ARG A 230 19.01 -7.35 11.60
C ARG A 230 19.17 -6.37 10.44
N LEU A 231 18.21 -6.33 9.50
CA LEU A 231 18.24 -5.37 8.37
C LEU A 231 18.26 -3.92 8.84
N ALA A 232 17.50 -3.59 9.89
CA ALA A 232 17.51 -2.26 10.48
C ALA A 232 18.85 -1.93 11.16
N GLN A 233 19.46 -2.88 11.88
CA GLN A 233 20.79 -2.70 12.50
C GLN A 233 21.89 -2.51 11.46
N GLU A 234 21.78 -3.16 10.30
CA GLU A 234 22.72 -3.05 9.17
C GLU A 234 22.44 -1.83 8.27
N ASN A 235 21.36 -1.09 8.52
CA ASN A 235 20.96 0.05 7.70
C ASN A 235 21.93 1.24 7.92
N PRO A 236 22.72 1.66 6.90
CA PRO A 236 23.67 2.76 7.04
C PRO A 236 23.04 4.08 7.47
N ALA A 237 21.77 4.31 7.15
CA ALA A 237 21.04 5.51 7.51
C ALA A 237 20.76 5.62 9.02
N LEU A 238 20.88 4.54 9.79
CA LEU A 238 20.73 4.50 11.24
C LEU A 238 22.07 4.56 11.99
N THR A 239 23.19 4.34 11.30
CA THR A 239 24.53 4.42 11.90
C THR A 239 24.82 5.73 12.67
N PRO A 240 24.42 6.92 12.18
CA PRO A 240 24.63 8.18 12.92
C PRO A 240 23.89 8.26 14.25
N PHE A 241 22.95 7.37 14.51
CA PHE A 241 22.06 7.37 15.68
C PHE A 241 22.25 6.13 16.56
N ALA A 242 23.35 5.38 16.38
CA ALA A 242 23.59 4.12 17.06
C ALA A 242 23.54 4.18 18.60
N ASP A 243 23.82 5.34 19.18
CA ASP A 243 23.75 5.61 20.62
C ASP A 243 22.30 5.74 21.15
N ARG A 244 21.34 5.98 20.25
CA ARG A 244 19.93 6.19 20.58
C ARG A 244 18.99 5.21 19.88
N PHE A 245 19.53 4.28 19.07
CA PHE A 245 18.80 3.27 18.34
C PHE A 245 19.05 1.88 18.91
N SER A 246 17.99 1.12 19.10
CA SER A 246 18.04 -0.28 19.53
C SER A 246 16.96 -1.09 18.81
N THR A 247 16.98 -2.41 18.97
CA THR A 247 15.98 -3.31 18.40
C THR A 247 15.40 -4.23 19.46
N ALA A 248 14.18 -4.71 19.22
CA ALA A 248 13.55 -5.76 19.99
C ALA A 248 12.88 -6.76 19.02
N SER A 249 13.24 -8.03 19.13
CA SER A 249 12.72 -9.04 18.22
C SER A 249 11.47 -9.72 18.76
N VAL A 250 10.46 -9.89 17.92
CA VAL A 250 9.23 -10.61 18.26
C VAL A 250 8.56 -11.17 17.00
N ASN A 251 7.98 -12.36 17.10
CA ASN A 251 7.01 -12.85 16.14
C ASN A 251 5.60 -12.67 16.74
N TRP A 252 4.89 -11.66 16.28
CA TRP A 252 3.56 -11.34 16.79
C TRP A 252 2.50 -12.41 16.50
N LEU A 253 2.77 -13.34 15.56
CA LEU A 253 1.91 -14.47 15.25
C LEU A 253 1.95 -15.55 16.35
N GLU A 254 3.01 -15.58 17.15
CA GLU A 254 3.11 -16.49 18.27
C GLU A 254 2.24 -16.01 19.44
N PRO A 255 1.37 -16.86 19.97
CA PRO A 255 0.56 -16.53 21.15
C PRO A 255 1.46 -16.09 22.32
N GLU A 256 1.05 -15.01 23.01
CA GLU A 256 1.73 -14.49 24.20
C GLU A 256 3.21 -14.06 24.00
N ALA A 257 3.75 -14.10 22.78
CA ALA A 257 5.11 -13.63 22.52
C ALA A 257 5.27 -12.15 22.92
N MET A 258 6.36 -11.84 23.62
CA MET A 258 6.75 -10.47 23.98
C MET A 258 8.06 -10.14 23.30
N PRO A 259 8.32 -8.85 22.98
CA PRO A 259 9.57 -8.44 22.39
C PRO A 259 10.76 -8.76 23.30
N VAL A 260 11.83 -9.27 22.69
CA VAL A 260 13.13 -9.49 23.35
C VAL A 260 14.05 -8.33 22.96
N PHE A 261 14.24 -7.42 23.90
CA PHE A 261 15.03 -6.20 23.68
C PHE A 261 16.53 -6.48 23.67
N SER A 262 17.23 -5.82 22.76
CA SER A 262 18.70 -5.86 22.71
C SER A 262 19.36 -5.08 23.86
N ALA A 263 18.61 -4.20 24.54
CA ALA A 263 19.01 -3.41 25.68
C ALA A 263 17.96 -3.47 26.78
N ALA A 264 18.29 -4.10 27.91
CA ALA A 264 17.35 -4.35 29.01
C ALA A 264 16.85 -3.05 29.69
N GLU A 265 17.65 -2.01 29.72
CA GLU A 265 17.25 -0.69 30.26
C GLU A 265 16.15 -0.02 29.41
N VAL A 266 16.07 -0.34 28.12
CA VAL A 266 15.02 0.17 27.21
C VAL A 266 13.69 -0.50 27.54
N GLU A 267 13.69 -1.81 27.76
CA GLU A 267 12.50 -2.56 28.18
C GLU A 267 11.98 -2.07 29.54
N ALA A 268 12.86 -1.96 30.54
CA ALA A 268 12.49 -1.57 31.90
C ALA A 268 11.89 -0.16 31.99
N ALA A 269 12.32 0.76 31.12
CA ALA A 269 11.82 2.14 31.11
C ALA A 269 10.45 2.29 30.44
N GLY A 270 10.08 1.38 29.54
CA GLY A 270 8.88 1.44 28.75
C GLY A 270 8.86 2.56 27.70
N ALA A 271 7.84 2.59 26.86
CA ALA A 271 7.68 3.59 25.79
C ALA A 271 6.75 4.74 26.21
N ASP A 272 7.16 5.99 25.94
CA ASP A 272 6.26 7.13 26.03
C ASP A 272 5.29 7.15 24.85
N VAL A 273 5.77 6.69 23.66
CA VAL A 273 4.97 6.48 22.46
C VAL A 273 5.28 5.13 21.86
N ILE A 274 4.25 4.34 21.59
CA ILE A 274 4.32 3.17 20.70
C ILE A 274 3.75 3.59 19.35
N TRP A 275 4.62 3.61 18.34
CA TRP A 275 4.26 3.90 16.96
C TRP A 275 3.95 2.62 16.20
N MET A 276 2.85 2.63 15.44
CA MET A 276 2.45 1.58 14.50
C MET A 276 1.98 2.25 13.20
N SER A 277 2.55 1.86 12.08
CA SER A 277 2.19 2.39 10.77
C SER A 277 1.90 1.26 9.80
N GLN A 278 0.69 1.21 9.26
CA GLN A 278 0.25 0.17 8.32
C GLN A 278 0.59 -1.24 8.84
N PHE A 279 0.29 -1.44 10.11
CA PHE A 279 0.71 -2.64 10.83
C PHE A 279 -0.49 -3.50 11.26
N LEU A 280 -1.55 -2.89 11.76
CA LEU A 280 -2.70 -3.65 12.29
C LEU A 280 -3.49 -4.34 11.18
N GLU A 281 -3.54 -3.77 9.97
CA GLU A 281 -4.16 -4.40 8.81
C GLU A 281 -3.46 -5.70 8.37
N CYS A 282 -2.25 -5.94 8.83
CA CYS A 282 -1.53 -7.20 8.60
C CYS A 282 -2.07 -8.37 9.43
N PHE A 283 -3.03 -8.15 10.32
CA PHE A 283 -3.53 -9.17 11.25
C PHE A 283 -5.05 -9.22 11.26
N PRO A 284 -5.67 -10.38 11.54
CA PRO A 284 -7.11 -10.45 11.85
C PRO A 284 -7.42 -9.71 13.15
N ALA A 285 -8.66 -9.23 13.30
CA ALA A 285 -9.07 -8.35 14.39
C ALA A 285 -8.72 -8.87 15.79
N GLU A 286 -8.94 -10.17 16.04
CA GLU A 286 -8.64 -10.80 17.33
C GLU A 286 -7.13 -10.75 17.66
N MET A 287 -6.29 -10.93 16.64
CA MET A 287 -4.85 -10.86 16.80
C MET A 287 -4.39 -9.41 16.98
N ALA A 288 -4.96 -8.46 16.24
CA ALA A 288 -4.69 -7.03 16.45
C ALA A 288 -5.03 -6.61 17.89
N VAL A 289 -6.15 -7.06 18.44
CA VAL A 289 -6.51 -6.85 19.87
C VAL A 289 -5.45 -7.45 20.80
N SER A 290 -5.01 -8.69 20.54
CA SER A 290 -3.97 -9.36 21.34
C SER A 290 -2.65 -8.59 21.29
N ILE A 291 -2.22 -8.17 20.12
CA ILE A 291 -0.98 -7.37 19.91
C ILE A 291 -1.06 -6.06 20.69
N LEU A 292 -2.15 -5.32 20.55
CA LEU A 292 -2.35 -4.06 21.29
C LEU A 292 -2.33 -4.27 22.82
N LYS A 293 -2.95 -5.33 23.33
CA LYS A 293 -2.90 -5.68 24.76
C LYS A 293 -1.47 -5.99 25.23
N ARG A 294 -0.69 -6.71 24.43
CA ARG A 294 0.71 -7.01 24.73
C ARG A 294 1.57 -5.75 24.69
N CYS A 295 1.42 -4.93 23.63
CA CYS A 295 2.11 -3.65 23.52
C CYS A 295 1.75 -2.67 24.66
N ARG A 296 0.48 -2.69 25.14
CA ARG A 296 0.06 -1.85 26.28
C ARG A 296 0.91 -2.09 27.53
N LYS A 297 1.39 -3.33 27.74
CA LYS A 297 2.29 -3.66 28.87
C LYS A 297 3.66 -3.02 28.77
N LEU A 298 4.04 -2.56 27.57
CA LEU A 298 5.31 -1.91 27.28
C LEU A 298 5.25 -0.39 27.39
N LEU A 299 4.07 0.19 27.67
CA LEU A 299 3.94 1.64 27.85
C LEU A 299 4.53 2.07 29.18
N ALA A 300 5.25 3.18 29.14
CA ALA A 300 5.60 3.95 30.35
C ALA A 300 4.32 4.53 31.01
N PRO A 301 4.37 4.93 32.27
CA PRO A 301 3.28 5.68 32.89
C PRO A 301 2.90 6.90 32.03
N ASN A 302 1.60 7.06 31.71
CA ASN A 302 1.06 8.10 30.81
C ASN A 302 1.46 7.97 29.34
N GLY A 303 2.11 6.88 28.93
CA GLY A 303 2.40 6.59 27.52
C GLY A 303 1.15 6.46 26.65
N CYS A 304 1.33 6.54 25.35
CA CYS A 304 0.26 6.43 24.37
C CYS A 304 0.70 5.62 23.15
N PHE A 305 -0.28 5.22 22.36
CA PHE A 305 -0.04 4.74 20.99
C PHE A 305 -0.23 5.89 20.00
N ALA A 306 0.56 5.89 18.94
CA ALA A 306 0.34 6.65 17.72
C ALA A 306 0.20 5.64 16.58
N VAL A 307 -1.01 5.47 16.06
CA VAL A 307 -1.36 4.44 15.07
C VAL A 307 -1.74 5.12 13.78
N LEU A 308 -1.04 4.80 12.69
CA LEU A 308 -1.28 5.33 11.35
C LEU A 308 -1.80 4.20 10.45
N GLU A 309 -3.07 4.24 10.08
CA GLU A 309 -3.72 3.18 9.29
C GLU A 309 -4.49 3.74 8.09
N CYS A 310 -4.57 2.95 7.02
CA CYS A 310 -5.48 3.21 5.92
C CYS A 310 -6.86 2.65 6.25
N LEU A 311 -7.90 3.47 6.10
CA LEU A 311 -9.28 3.02 6.29
C LEU A 311 -9.97 2.78 4.95
N VAL A 312 -10.70 1.68 4.83
CA VAL A 312 -11.48 1.31 3.62
C VAL A 312 -12.65 2.28 3.39
N ASP A 313 -13.12 2.92 4.44
CA ASP A 313 -14.21 3.92 4.40
C ASP A 313 -13.68 5.31 4.79
N GLY A 314 -14.41 6.35 4.36
CA GLY A 314 -14.01 7.72 4.66
C GLY A 314 -12.92 8.31 3.77
N GLN A 315 -12.53 7.64 2.69
CA GLN A 315 -11.54 8.16 1.75
C GLN A 315 -12.06 9.41 1.00
N PRO A 316 -11.23 10.46 0.83
CA PRO A 316 -11.68 11.74 0.28
C PRO A 316 -12.07 11.65 -1.20
N HIS A 317 -11.50 10.71 -1.94
CA HIS A 317 -11.71 10.56 -3.38
C HIS A 317 -12.14 9.15 -3.76
N ARG A 318 -12.97 9.03 -4.82
CA ARG A 318 -13.38 7.73 -5.37
C ARG A 318 -12.19 6.86 -5.77
N ALA A 319 -11.13 7.46 -6.31
CA ALA A 319 -9.91 6.75 -6.70
C ALA A 319 -9.21 6.12 -5.49
N SER A 320 -9.00 6.88 -4.42
CA SER A 320 -8.38 6.34 -3.18
C SER A 320 -9.25 5.26 -2.54
N ASN A 321 -10.58 5.45 -2.51
CA ASN A 321 -11.49 4.42 -2.01
C ASN A 321 -11.36 3.11 -2.80
N LEU A 322 -11.35 3.20 -4.15
CA LEU A 322 -11.18 2.04 -5.02
C LEU A 322 -9.82 1.36 -4.79
N SER A 323 -8.74 2.15 -4.74
CA SER A 323 -7.38 1.62 -4.55
C SER A 323 -7.25 0.87 -3.23
N ILE A 324 -7.69 1.46 -2.11
CA ILE A 324 -7.62 0.84 -0.78
C ILE A 324 -8.52 -0.41 -0.71
N ALA A 325 -9.75 -0.34 -1.22
CA ALA A 325 -10.66 -1.48 -1.20
C ALA A 325 -10.16 -2.65 -2.07
N ALA A 326 -9.58 -2.35 -3.23
CA ALA A 326 -9.05 -3.38 -4.12
C ALA A 326 -7.74 -3.98 -3.58
N SER A 327 -6.79 -3.14 -3.16
CA SER A 327 -5.52 -3.62 -2.59
C SER A 327 -5.70 -4.39 -1.28
N SER A 328 -6.78 -4.17 -0.55
CA SER A 328 -7.16 -4.96 0.63
C SER A 328 -7.26 -6.47 0.34
N LEU A 329 -7.61 -6.86 -0.88
CA LEU A 329 -7.69 -8.26 -1.28
C LEU A 329 -6.32 -8.94 -1.39
N TYR A 330 -5.25 -8.17 -1.50
CA TYR A 330 -3.88 -8.68 -1.43
C TYR A 330 -3.61 -9.41 -0.10
N PHE A 331 -4.07 -8.86 1.02
CA PHE A 331 -3.89 -9.50 2.32
C PHE A 331 -4.51 -10.89 2.36
N THR A 332 -5.73 -11.04 1.83
CA THR A 332 -6.39 -12.33 1.74
C THR A 332 -5.73 -13.26 0.73
N ALA A 333 -5.44 -12.78 -0.48
CA ALA A 333 -4.97 -13.65 -1.56
C ALA A 333 -3.52 -14.11 -1.38
N LEU A 334 -2.63 -13.22 -0.91
CA LEU A 334 -1.19 -13.43 -0.96
C LEU A 334 -0.47 -13.21 0.38
N ALA A 335 -0.93 -12.26 1.22
CA ALA A 335 -0.13 -11.90 2.39
C ALA A 335 -0.27 -12.88 3.55
N ASN A 336 -1.50 -13.10 4.06
CA ASN A 336 -1.75 -13.94 5.23
C ASN A 336 -3.08 -14.72 5.20
N GLY A 337 -3.98 -14.42 4.27
CA GLY A 337 -5.22 -15.16 4.08
C GLY A 337 -6.44 -14.65 4.88
N ASN A 338 -6.26 -13.83 5.89
CA ASN A 338 -7.30 -13.55 6.88
C ASN A 338 -7.32 -12.14 7.45
N SER A 339 -6.65 -11.19 6.81
CA SER A 339 -6.68 -9.77 7.19
C SER A 339 -7.09 -8.85 6.04
N ARG A 340 -7.24 -7.57 6.32
CA ARG A 340 -7.69 -6.55 5.38
C ARG A 340 -7.45 -5.15 5.94
N PHE A 341 -7.53 -4.13 5.10
CA PHE A 341 -7.74 -2.77 5.60
C PHE A 341 -9.06 -2.68 6.35
N TYR A 342 -9.03 -2.10 7.54
CA TYR A 342 -10.19 -2.02 8.40
C TYR A 342 -11.14 -0.89 7.98
N ARG A 343 -12.43 -1.04 8.29
CA ARG A 343 -13.34 0.09 8.41
C ARG A 343 -13.08 0.82 9.70
N ARG A 344 -13.39 2.11 9.74
CA ARG A 344 -13.25 2.91 10.97
C ARG A 344 -13.96 2.26 12.16
N ALA A 345 -15.19 1.79 11.97
CA ALA A 345 -15.94 1.15 13.05
C ALA A 345 -15.27 -0.14 13.58
N ASP A 346 -14.70 -0.96 12.69
CA ASP A 346 -14.00 -2.19 13.08
C ASP A 346 -12.73 -1.86 13.87
N LEU A 347 -11.96 -0.86 13.42
CA LEU A 347 -10.74 -0.43 14.11
C LEU A 347 -11.05 0.18 15.49
N MET A 348 -12.12 0.96 15.61
CA MET A 348 -12.59 1.47 16.91
C MET A 348 -12.94 0.33 17.86
N ALA A 349 -13.61 -0.71 17.39
CA ALA A 349 -13.94 -1.90 18.20
C ALA A 349 -12.68 -2.66 18.65
N ILE A 350 -11.66 -2.74 17.78
CA ILE A 350 -10.33 -3.32 18.12
C ILE A 350 -9.67 -2.52 19.24
N PHE A 351 -9.64 -1.18 19.13
CA PHE A 351 -9.06 -0.32 20.17
C PHE A 351 -9.80 -0.46 21.50
N GLU A 352 -11.13 -0.47 21.44
CA GLU A 352 -11.96 -0.63 22.63
C GLU A 352 -11.72 -1.99 23.31
N ALA A 353 -11.69 -3.09 22.54
CA ALA A 353 -11.42 -4.44 23.05
C ALA A 353 -10.00 -4.59 23.62
N ALA A 354 -9.05 -3.78 23.16
CA ALA A 354 -7.69 -3.69 23.70
C ALA A 354 -7.60 -2.84 24.98
N GLY A 355 -8.71 -2.23 25.43
CA GLY A 355 -8.73 -1.33 26.59
C GLY A 355 -8.11 0.03 26.31
N LEU A 356 -8.20 0.48 25.06
CA LEU A 356 -7.69 1.77 24.59
C LEU A 356 -8.85 2.72 24.26
N ALA A 357 -8.62 4.02 24.41
CA ALA A 357 -9.52 5.07 23.99
C ALA A 357 -8.82 6.03 23.05
N VAL A 358 -9.52 6.50 22.01
CA VAL A 358 -9.01 7.52 21.10
C VAL A 358 -8.96 8.86 21.83
N ALA A 359 -7.78 9.41 21.98
CA ALA A 359 -7.53 10.73 22.53
C ALA A 359 -7.46 11.82 21.45
N HIS A 360 -7.01 11.47 20.26
CA HIS A 360 -6.96 12.35 19.10
C HIS A 360 -7.07 11.52 17.83
N GLU A 361 -7.71 12.06 16.81
CA GLU A 361 -7.86 11.48 15.47
C GLU A 361 -7.58 12.59 14.45
N GLU A 362 -6.79 12.26 13.42
CA GLU A 362 -6.50 13.15 12.31
C GLU A 362 -6.63 12.39 11.01
N GLU A 363 -7.59 12.76 10.20
CA GLU A 363 -7.86 12.18 8.90
C GLU A 363 -7.00 12.83 7.80
N ASN A 364 -6.90 12.17 6.66
CA ASN A 364 -6.20 12.65 5.46
C ASN A 364 -4.71 12.96 5.70
N VAL A 365 -4.09 12.16 6.54
CA VAL A 365 -2.63 12.19 6.74
C VAL A 365 -1.98 11.48 5.54
N GLY A 366 -1.08 12.18 4.86
CA GLY A 366 -0.45 11.62 3.66
C GLY A 366 -1.44 11.39 2.52
N VAL A 367 -1.40 10.20 1.89
CA VAL A 367 -2.25 9.88 0.73
C VAL A 367 -3.65 9.44 1.15
N SER A 368 -3.76 8.58 2.17
CA SER A 368 -5.00 7.88 2.49
C SER A 368 -5.11 7.45 3.96
N HIS A 369 -4.22 7.96 4.83
CA HIS A 369 -4.12 7.49 6.21
C HIS A 369 -4.93 8.33 7.19
N THR A 370 -5.23 7.70 8.32
CA THR A 370 -5.73 8.36 9.54
C THR A 370 -4.77 8.07 10.68
N LEU A 371 -4.35 9.12 11.37
CA LEU A 371 -3.51 9.03 12.57
C LEU A 371 -4.40 9.03 13.81
N PHE A 372 -4.27 8.01 14.64
CA PHE A 372 -4.93 7.89 15.94
C PHE A 372 -3.89 8.00 17.06
N VAL A 373 -4.16 8.85 18.04
CA VAL A 373 -3.46 8.82 19.32
C VAL A 373 -4.36 8.14 20.33
N LEU A 374 -3.90 7.00 20.88
CA LEU A 374 -4.69 6.17 21.79
C LEU A 374 -4.07 6.18 23.18
N ARG A 375 -4.91 6.18 24.21
CA ARG A 375 -4.48 6.05 25.60
C ARG A 375 -5.18 4.87 26.29
N PRO A 376 -4.52 4.20 27.23
CA PRO A 376 -5.18 3.22 28.07
C PRO A 376 -6.41 3.82 28.74
N LYS A 377 -7.54 3.07 28.70
CA LYS A 377 -8.71 3.44 29.51
C LYS A 377 -8.33 3.39 30.98
N LYS A 378 -8.77 4.37 31.75
CA LYS A 378 -8.63 4.31 33.22
C LYS A 378 -9.44 3.12 33.71
N GLU A 379 -8.85 2.29 34.54
CA GLU A 379 -9.59 1.25 35.25
C GLU A 379 -10.59 1.96 36.16
N SER A 380 -11.89 1.68 35.93
CA SER A 380 -12.99 2.21 36.74
C SER A 380 -13.07 1.54 38.09
#